data_86764cd0dbaf59d06b1a1ef531b00f3d
#
_entry.id   86764cd0dbaf59d06b1a1ef531b00f3d
#
_cell.length_a   1.000
_cell.length_b   1.000
_cell.length_c   1.000
_cell.angle_alpha   90.00
_cell.angle_beta   90.00
_cell.angle_gamma   90.00
#
_symmetry.space_group_name_H-M   'P 1'
#
loop_
_entity.id
_entity.type
_entity.pdbx_description
1 polymer ?
#
loop_
_entity_poly.entity_id
_entity_poly.type
_entity_poly.pdbx_seq_one_letter_code
_entity_poly.pdbx_strand_id
1 'polypeptide(L)'
;EITFKPALGLAAADNMMLFRNAVKQICKRNGYHATFMCRPGLPNAFSSGWHLHQSLLNKSDGHNAFMPDNSVDLLSRPGLNFVAGILEHAAPSTVFTTPTLNGYKRYKPNSLAPERIVWGKDNKGAMLRVIGAGENDPATHLENRVGEPAANPYLYMASQIISGMDGIKRNLEPQPATDDPYATGTELLPQTLPDALNALSESALFRTQFSDQFIDYFLHIKRAELARFYSEVTNWEHQEYFEMY
;
A
#
# COMPACT_ATOMS: atom_id res chain seq x y z
N GLU A 1 -14.38 9.07 -6.79
CA GLU A 1 -13.39 8.98 -5.71
C GLU A 1 -14.04 9.34 -4.37
N ILE A 2 -13.68 8.64 -3.30
CA ILE A 2 -14.18 8.90 -1.94
C ILE A 2 -12.96 9.18 -1.07
N THR A 3 -13.04 10.24 -0.27
CA THR A 3 -12.01 10.61 0.69
C THR A 3 -12.59 10.62 2.11
N PHE A 4 -11.75 10.37 3.09
CA PHE A 4 -12.12 10.36 4.50
C PHE A 4 -11.46 11.54 5.25
N LYS A 5 -12.14 12.03 6.27
CA LYS A 5 -11.51 12.97 7.19
C LYS A 5 -10.38 12.28 7.93
N PRO A 6 -9.28 12.97 8.24
CA PRO A 6 -8.23 12.42 9.08
C PRO A 6 -8.78 11.91 10.41
N ALA A 7 -8.26 10.78 10.86
CA ALA A 7 -8.63 10.18 12.15
C ALA A 7 -7.37 9.66 12.86
N LEU A 8 -7.39 9.63 14.18
CA LEU A 8 -6.26 9.19 14.97
C LEU A 8 -6.25 7.66 15.14
N GLY A 9 -5.10 7.06 14.91
CA GLY A 9 -4.82 5.66 15.21
C GLY A 9 -5.84 4.70 14.59
N LEU A 10 -6.36 3.77 15.39
CA LEU A 10 -7.27 2.70 14.93
C LEU A 10 -8.60 3.21 14.35
N ALA A 11 -9.04 4.42 14.73
CA ALA A 11 -10.31 4.96 14.23
C ALA A 11 -10.36 5.05 12.70
N ALA A 12 -9.22 5.26 12.04
CA ALA A 12 -9.15 5.27 10.56
C ALA A 12 -9.45 3.88 9.98
N ALA A 13 -8.91 2.82 10.57
CA ALA A 13 -9.18 1.44 10.16
C ALA A 13 -10.64 1.03 10.45
N ASP A 14 -11.17 1.38 11.63
CA ASP A 14 -12.56 1.13 12.01
C ASP A 14 -13.54 1.80 11.04
N ASN A 15 -13.30 3.06 10.70
CA ASN A 15 -14.10 3.82 9.73
C ASN A 15 -14.10 3.14 8.35
N MET A 16 -12.97 2.60 7.92
CA MET A 16 -12.91 1.90 6.64
C MET A 16 -13.65 0.56 6.67
N MET A 17 -13.59 -0.18 7.77
CA MET A 17 -14.37 -1.42 7.93
C MET A 17 -15.87 -1.12 7.91
N LEU A 18 -16.30 -0.08 8.64
CA LEU A 18 -17.68 0.36 8.67
C LEU A 18 -18.15 0.81 7.26
N PHE A 19 -17.33 1.61 6.59
CA PHE A 19 -17.63 2.09 5.23
C PHE A 19 -17.87 0.94 4.24
N ARG A 20 -16.93 -0.03 4.17
CA ARG A 20 -17.07 -1.18 3.27
C ARG A 20 -18.34 -1.98 3.53
N ASN A 21 -18.63 -2.24 4.81
CA ASN A 21 -19.83 -2.96 5.21
C ASN A 21 -21.11 -2.18 4.89
N ALA A 22 -21.15 -0.88 5.23
CA ALA A 22 -22.31 -0.02 4.97
C ALA A 22 -22.62 0.09 3.48
N VAL A 23 -21.60 0.36 2.64
CA VAL A 23 -21.77 0.45 1.18
C VAL A 23 -22.36 -0.84 0.62
N LYS A 24 -21.78 -2.00 0.97
CA LYS A 24 -22.29 -3.30 0.48
C LYS A 24 -23.73 -3.56 0.91
N GLN A 25 -24.08 -3.27 2.15
CA GLN A 25 -25.41 -3.51 2.68
C GLN A 25 -26.45 -2.53 2.09
N ILE A 26 -26.12 -1.24 2.00
CA ILE A 26 -27.01 -0.23 1.43
C ILE A 26 -27.27 -0.52 -0.05
N CYS A 27 -26.22 -0.80 -0.83
CA CYS A 27 -26.35 -1.17 -2.23
C CYS A 27 -27.24 -2.41 -2.39
N LYS A 28 -27.02 -3.46 -1.61
CA LYS A 28 -27.83 -4.70 -1.65
C LYS A 28 -29.30 -4.41 -1.38
N ARG A 29 -29.62 -3.59 -0.38
CA ARG A 29 -31.03 -3.21 -0.04
C ARG A 29 -31.70 -2.41 -1.16
N ASN A 30 -30.95 -1.72 -2.00
CA ASN A 30 -31.44 -0.93 -3.12
C ASN A 30 -31.31 -1.65 -4.47
N GLY A 31 -31.09 -2.96 -4.48
CA GLY A 31 -31.01 -3.76 -5.71
C GLY A 31 -29.68 -3.65 -6.47
N TYR A 32 -28.66 -3.05 -5.87
CA TYR A 32 -27.33 -2.91 -6.48
C TYR A 32 -26.33 -3.89 -5.90
N HIS A 33 -25.33 -4.26 -6.70
CA HIS A 33 -24.17 -5.02 -6.25
C HIS A 33 -22.94 -4.10 -6.14
N ALA A 34 -22.40 -3.94 -4.92
CA ALA A 34 -21.16 -3.21 -4.69
C ALA A 34 -20.00 -4.19 -4.48
N THR A 35 -18.88 -3.96 -5.17
CA THR A 35 -17.65 -4.72 -5.00
C THR A 35 -16.48 -3.82 -4.66
N PHE A 36 -15.57 -4.30 -3.82
CA PHE A 36 -14.26 -3.71 -3.54
C PHE A 36 -13.13 -4.50 -4.21
N MET A 37 -13.44 -5.31 -5.21
CA MET A 37 -12.43 -5.96 -6.05
C MET A 37 -11.58 -4.89 -6.74
N CYS A 38 -10.26 -5.02 -6.64
CA CYS A 38 -9.33 -4.01 -7.17
C CYS A 38 -9.49 -3.79 -8.68
N ARG A 39 -9.56 -4.89 -9.45
CA ARG A 39 -9.70 -4.84 -10.90
C ARG A 39 -10.78 -5.84 -11.37
N PRO A 40 -12.05 -5.43 -11.40
CA PRO A 40 -13.12 -6.27 -11.95
C PRO A 40 -12.93 -6.44 -13.47
N GLY A 41 -13.22 -7.64 -13.98
CA GLY A 41 -13.14 -7.96 -15.41
C GLY A 41 -14.37 -7.48 -16.19
N LEU A 42 -14.78 -6.24 -15.99
CA LEU A 42 -15.95 -5.63 -16.64
C LEU A 42 -15.50 -4.67 -17.75
N PRO A 43 -16.27 -4.55 -18.84
CA PRO A 43 -16.02 -3.53 -19.86
C PRO A 43 -15.99 -2.13 -19.24
N ASN A 44 -15.04 -1.31 -19.65
CA ASN A 44 -14.88 0.09 -19.20
C ASN A 44 -14.63 0.25 -17.67
N ALA A 45 -14.27 -0.82 -16.96
CA ALA A 45 -13.88 -0.74 -15.56
C ALA A 45 -12.39 -0.46 -15.42
N PHE A 46 -12.05 0.50 -14.56
CA PHE A 46 -10.67 0.82 -14.18
C PHE A 46 -10.28 0.12 -12.88
N SER A 47 -8.98 0.00 -12.65
CA SER A 47 -8.49 -0.49 -11.37
C SER A 47 -8.72 0.55 -10.28
N SER A 48 -9.09 0.09 -9.09
CA SER A 48 -9.22 0.92 -7.90
C SER A 48 -7.99 0.80 -7.01
N GLY A 49 -7.46 1.93 -6.56
CA GLY A 49 -6.47 2.00 -5.49
C GLY A 49 -7.15 2.35 -4.16
N TRP A 50 -6.49 2.03 -3.07
CA TRP A 50 -6.86 2.52 -1.76
C TRP A 50 -5.63 3.11 -1.09
N HIS A 51 -5.49 4.43 -1.20
CA HIS A 51 -4.31 5.15 -0.75
C HIS A 51 -4.42 5.45 0.75
N LEU A 52 -3.32 5.23 1.46
CA LEU A 52 -3.22 5.56 2.87
C LEU A 52 -2.47 6.88 3.04
N HIS A 53 -3.18 7.91 3.49
CA HIS A 53 -2.60 9.19 3.92
C HIS A 53 -2.25 9.10 5.39
N GLN A 54 -1.02 9.46 5.76
CA GLN A 54 -0.50 9.31 7.12
C GLN A 54 0.52 10.38 7.48
N SER A 55 0.47 10.82 8.72
CA SER A 55 1.49 11.63 9.39
C SER A 55 1.60 11.24 10.85
N LEU A 56 2.65 11.66 11.52
CA LEU A 56 2.82 11.50 12.96
C LEU A 56 2.64 12.84 13.64
N LEU A 57 2.10 12.81 14.84
CA LEU A 57 2.02 13.98 15.72
C LEU A 57 2.98 13.81 16.88
N ASN A 58 3.69 14.88 17.22
CA ASN A 58 4.47 14.94 18.44
C ASN A 58 3.54 14.84 19.65
N LYS A 59 3.79 13.92 20.55
CA LYS A 59 2.95 13.70 21.73
C LYS A 59 2.98 14.89 22.72
N SER A 60 4.07 15.66 22.72
CA SER A 60 4.27 16.77 23.65
C SER A 60 3.45 18.01 23.32
N ASP A 61 3.26 18.32 22.07
CA ASP A 61 2.67 19.57 21.58
C ASP A 61 1.61 19.42 20.49
N GLY A 62 1.44 18.19 19.97
CA GLY A 62 0.47 17.88 18.92
C GLY A 62 0.87 18.36 17.52
N HIS A 63 2.08 18.93 17.35
CA HIS A 63 2.55 19.36 16.04
C HIS A 63 2.83 18.17 15.12
N ASN A 64 2.66 18.41 13.82
CA ASN A 64 2.95 17.43 12.79
C ASN A 64 4.46 17.16 12.72
N ALA A 65 4.86 15.94 13.08
CA ALA A 65 6.27 15.53 13.12
C ALA A 65 6.92 15.39 11.73
N PHE A 66 6.14 15.41 10.65
CA PHE A 66 6.67 15.33 9.28
C PHE A 66 6.92 16.71 8.66
N MET A 67 6.37 17.75 9.27
CA MET A 67 6.54 19.13 8.79
C MET A 67 8.01 19.54 8.88
N PRO A 68 8.60 20.05 7.79
CA PRO A 68 10.00 20.50 7.81
C PRO A 68 10.16 21.81 8.60
N ASP A 69 11.34 21.98 9.19
CA ASP A 69 11.70 23.19 9.96
C ASP A 69 12.19 24.35 9.05
N ASN A 70 12.23 24.13 7.74
CA ASN A 70 12.71 25.11 6.76
C ASN A 70 12.01 24.93 5.41
N SER A 71 12.20 25.88 4.50
CA SER A 71 11.55 25.92 3.18
C SER A 71 12.26 25.09 2.09
N VAL A 72 13.39 24.48 2.39
CA VAL A 72 14.20 23.72 1.42
C VAL A 72 13.86 22.25 1.46
N ASP A 73 13.68 21.69 2.65
CA ASP A 73 13.40 20.28 2.85
C ASP A 73 11.94 19.95 2.55
N LEU A 74 11.70 18.77 1.97
CA LEU A 74 10.34 18.27 1.72
C LEU A 74 9.67 17.76 3.00
N LEU A 75 10.46 17.23 3.93
CA LEU A 75 10.02 16.63 5.19
C LEU A 75 11.05 16.92 6.27
N SER A 76 10.59 16.90 7.51
CA SER A 76 11.47 16.89 8.68
C SER A 76 12.39 15.64 8.69
N ARG A 77 13.42 15.65 9.52
CA ARG A 77 14.29 14.49 9.70
C ARG A 77 13.50 13.21 10.10
N PRO A 78 12.58 13.25 11.09
CA PRO A 78 11.71 12.11 11.37
C PRO A 78 10.85 11.68 10.17
N GLY A 79 10.35 12.61 9.37
CA GLY A 79 9.59 12.32 8.15
C GLY A 79 10.42 11.58 7.11
N LEU A 80 11.65 12.03 6.84
CA LEU A 80 12.60 11.38 5.93
C LEU A 80 12.97 9.97 6.41
N ASN A 81 13.26 9.81 7.71
CA ASN A 81 13.54 8.49 8.28
C ASN A 81 12.34 7.54 8.15
N PHE A 82 11.12 8.05 8.34
CA PHE A 82 9.89 7.27 8.18
C PHE A 82 9.69 6.82 6.72
N VAL A 83 9.92 7.72 5.75
CA VAL A 83 9.95 7.37 4.31
C VAL A 83 10.95 6.26 4.05
N ALA A 84 12.20 6.42 4.53
CA ALA A 84 13.26 5.44 4.35
C ALA A 84 12.88 4.05 4.87
N GLY A 85 12.27 3.98 6.05
CA GLY A 85 11.80 2.73 6.63
C GLY A 85 10.70 2.07 5.80
N ILE A 86 9.76 2.84 5.26
CA ILE A 86 8.72 2.28 4.38
C ILE A 86 9.31 1.77 3.06
N LEU A 87 10.28 2.47 2.48
CA LEU A 87 10.96 2.04 1.26
C LEU A 87 11.79 0.77 1.49
N GLU A 88 12.56 0.71 2.58
CA GLU A 88 13.36 -0.45 2.99
C GLU A 88 12.52 -1.73 3.11
N HIS A 89 11.31 -1.59 3.67
CA HIS A 89 10.40 -2.71 3.90
C HIS A 89 9.24 -2.79 2.89
N ALA A 90 9.37 -2.13 1.74
CA ALA A 90 8.32 -2.06 0.73
C ALA A 90 7.92 -3.45 0.21
N ALA A 91 8.89 -4.27 -0.20
CA ALA A 91 8.62 -5.58 -0.76
C ALA A 91 7.83 -6.49 0.20
N PRO A 92 8.27 -6.74 1.44
CA PRO A 92 7.52 -7.57 2.38
C PRO A 92 6.19 -6.95 2.83
N SER A 93 6.05 -5.62 2.84
CA SER A 93 4.80 -4.96 3.22
C SER A 93 3.73 -5.02 2.12
N THR A 94 4.12 -5.28 0.87
CA THR A 94 3.21 -5.29 -0.28
C THR A 94 2.08 -6.29 -0.09
N VAL A 95 2.30 -7.42 0.56
CA VAL A 95 1.25 -8.42 0.80
C VAL A 95 0.15 -7.93 1.76
N PHE A 96 0.44 -6.94 2.62
CA PHE A 96 -0.57 -6.32 3.50
C PHE A 96 -1.31 -5.18 2.80
N THR A 97 -0.67 -4.51 1.86
CA THR A 97 -1.26 -3.43 1.06
C THR A 97 -2.01 -3.97 -0.17
N THR A 98 -1.52 -5.05 -0.77
CA THR A 98 -2.08 -5.71 -1.95
C THR A 98 -2.18 -7.22 -1.71
N PRO A 99 -3.15 -7.67 -0.88
CA PRO A 99 -3.24 -9.06 -0.44
C PRO A 99 -3.89 -10.03 -1.43
N THR A 100 -4.38 -9.57 -2.58
CA THR A 100 -5.09 -10.44 -3.53
C THR A 100 -4.34 -10.59 -4.84
N LEU A 101 -4.47 -11.75 -5.48
CA LEU A 101 -3.98 -11.97 -6.85
C LEU A 101 -4.46 -10.91 -7.84
N ASN A 102 -5.67 -10.43 -7.61
CA ASN A 102 -6.31 -9.44 -8.46
C ASN A 102 -5.65 -8.06 -8.34
N GLY A 103 -5.16 -7.70 -7.15
CA GLY A 103 -4.53 -6.41 -6.88
C GLY A 103 -3.26 -6.19 -7.71
N TYR A 104 -2.46 -7.21 -7.93
CA TYR A 104 -1.22 -7.13 -8.73
C TYR A 104 -1.48 -6.82 -10.22
N LYS A 105 -2.68 -7.10 -10.72
CA LYS A 105 -3.08 -6.74 -12.10
C LYS A 105 -3.28 -5.23 -12.28
N ARG A 106 -3.20 -4.44 -11.20
CA ARG A 106 -3.25 -2.98 -11.23
C ARG A 106 -1.91 -2.36 -11.61
N TYR A 107 -0.80 -3.00 -11.26
CA TYR A 107 0.55 -2.49 -11.50
C TYR A 107 0.90 -2.56 -12.99
N LYS A 108 0.85 -1.42 -13.66
CA LYS A 108 1.18 -1.28 -15.08
C LYS A 108 1.89 0.05 -15.29
N PRO A 109 2.95 0.10 -16.10
CA PRO A 109 3.63 1.35 -16.45
C PRO A 109 2.63 2.40 -16.93
N ASN A 110 2.84 3.65 -16.52
CA ASN A 110 2.04 4.81 -16.91
C ASN A 110 0.54 4.75 -16.58
N SER A 111 0.15 3.91 -15.63
CA SER A 111 -1.24 3.77 -15.17
C SER A 111 -1.57 4.54 -13.89
N LEU A 112 -0.65 5.41 -13.41
CA LEU A 112 -0.69 6.09 -12.11
C LEU A 112 -0.77 5.13 -10.91
N ALA A 113 -0.56 3.83 -11.14
CA ALA A 113 -0.32 2.85 -10.09
C ALA A 113 1.20 2.71 -9.91
N PRO A 114 1.71 2.72 -8.68
CA PRO A 114 3.14 2.58 -8.45
C PRO A 114 3.58 1.16 -8.78
N GLU A 115 4.70 1.04 -9.48
CA GLU A 115 5.34 -0.25 -9.74
C GLU A 115 6.74 -0.34 -9.14
N ARG A 116 7.28 0.79 -8.65
CA ARG A 116 8.66 0.91 -8.17
C ARG A 116 8.73 1.46 -6.75
N ILE A 117 9.79 1.08 -6.04
CA ILE A 117 10.07 1.51 -4.68
C ILE A 117 10.74 2.88 -4.70
N VAL A 118 9.93 3.90 -4.96
CA VAL A 118 10.37 5.30 -5.06
C VAL A 118 9.40 6.24 -4.36
N TRP A 119 9.86 7.44 -4.06
CA TRP A 119 9.08 8.49 -3.46
C TRP A 119 9.31 9.84 -4.14
N GLY A 120 8.37 10.76 -4.02
CA GLY A 120 8.49 12.10 -4.60
C GLY A 120 7.43 13.06 -4.12
N LYS A 121 7.67 14.37 -4.33
CA LYS A 121 6.70 15.43 -4.03
C LYS A 121 5.62 15.44 -5.11
N ASP A 122 4.35 15.41 -4.69
CA ASP A 122 3.17 15.47 -5.55
C ASP A 122 3.17 14.49 -6.74
N ASN A 123 4.00 13.45 -6.67
CA ASN A 123 4.17 12.49 -7.75
C ASN A 123 3.19 11.32 -7.64
N LYS A 124 2.17 11.30 -8.50
CA LYS A 124 1.10 10.28 -8.50
C LYS A 124 1.55 8.90 -9.01
N GLY A 125 2.70 8.79 -9.65
CA GLY A 125 3.27 7.51 -10.08
C GLY A 125 4.20 6.87 -9.03
N ALA A 126 4.66 7.64 -8.05
CA ALA A 126 5.53 7.14 -7.00
C ALA A 126 4.77 6.28 -5.98
N MET A 127 5.48 5.33 -5.37
CA MET A 127 4.97 4.50 -4.27
C MET A 127 4.55 5.35 -3.06
N LEU A 128 5.43 6.27 -2.66
CA LEU A 128 5.15 7.24 -1.62
C LEU A 128 5.13 8.65 -2.22
N ARG A 129 4.00 9.32 -2.07
CA ARG A 129 3.82 10.71 -2.46
C ARG A 129 3.83 11.59 -1.23
N VAL A 130 4.69 12.59 -1.21
CA VAL A 130 4.67 13.66 -0.21
C VAL A 130 3.69 14.72 -0.66
N ILE A 131 2.76 15.10 0.23
CA ILE A 131 1.75 16.12 0.00
C ILE A 131 1.94 17.23 1.03
N GLY A 132 1.74 18.48 0.63
CA GLY A 132 2.10 19.64 1.42
C GLY A 132 3.57 19.96 1.22
N ALA A 133 4.40 19.77 2.23
CA ALA A 133 5.85 19.99 2.17
C ALA A 133 6.23 21.46 1.88
N GLY A 134 5.45 22.39 2.41
CA GLY A 134 5.82 23.82 2.54
C GLY A 134 6.32 24.12 3.94
N GLU A 135 7.06 25.22 4.09
CA GLU A 135 7.43 25.73 5.40
C GLU A 135 6.17 25.95 6.23
N ASN A 136 6.13 25.36 7.43
CA ASN A 136 4.99 25.44 8.34
C ASN A 136 3.64 24.97 7.77
N ASP A 137 3.65 24.08 6.75
CA ASP A 137 2.41 23.51 6.24
C ASP A 137 1.93 22.34 7.11
N PRO A 138 0.85 22.54 7.92
CA PRO A 138 0.34 21.50 8.81
C PRO A 138 -0.28 20.31 8.03
N ALA A 139 -0.54 20.48 6.73
CA ALA A 139 -1.07 19.43 5.86
C ALA A 139 0.03 18.49 5.33
N THR A 140 1.30 18.72 5.68
CA THR A 140 2.42 17.84 5.28
C THR A 140 2.18 16.40 5.72
N HIS A 141 2.13 15.48 4.77
CA HIS A 141 1.89 14.06 5.05
C HIS A 141 2.38 13.16 3.90
N LEU A 142 2.38 11.87 4.14
CA LEU A 142 2.69 10.84 3.15
C LEU A 142 1.42 10.16 2.67
N GLU A 143 1.33 9.92 1.37
CA GLU A 143 0.35 9.06 0.72
C GLU A 143 1.04 7.79 0.24
N ASN A 144 0.73 6.63 0.83
CA ASN A 144 1.12 5.35 0.25
C ASN A 144 0.09 4.95 -0.81
N ARG A 145 0.55 4.72 -2.03
CA ARG A 145 -0.31 4.52 -3.21
C ARG A 145 -0.39 3.05 -3.66
N VAL A 146 0.28 2.14 -2.96
CA VAL A 146 0.34 0.71 -3.31
C VAL A 146 -1.00 0.01 -3.05
N GLY A 147 -1.71 0.41 -2.00
CA GLY A 147 -2.85 -0.31 -1.46
C GLY A 147 -4.02 -0.54 -2.42
N GLU A 148 -4.68 -1.68 -2.25
CA GLU A 148 -5.91 -2.04 -2.94
C GLU A 148 -7.14 -2.01 -2.00
N PRO A 149 -8.36 -1.86 -2.53
CA PRO A 149 -9.57 -1.75 -1.68
C PRO A 149 -9.90 -3.00 -0.87
N ALA A 150 -9.37 -4.18 -1.22
CA ALA A 150 -9.55 -5.44 -0.49
C ALA A 150 -8.58 -5.61 0.68
N ALA A 151 -7.59 -4.73 0.84
CA ALA A 151 -6.62 -4.82 1.93
C ALA A 151 -7.30 -4.76 3.31
N ASN A 152 -6.76 -5.50 4.27
CA ASN A 152 -7.16 -5.38 5.67
C ASN A 152 -6.60 -4.06 6.22
N PRO A 153 -7.45 -3.09 6.64
CA PRO A 153 -6.98 -1.77 7.04
C PRO A 153 -6.06 -1.80 8.26
N TYR A 154 -6.28 -2.72 9.19
CA TYR A 154 -5.45 -2.85 10.38
C TYR A 154 -4.05 -3.35 10.02
N LEU A 155 -3.94 -4.38 9.19
CA LEU A 155 -2.65 -4.93 8.76
C LEU A 155 -1.91 -3.95 7.84
N TYR A 156 -2.64 -3.26 6.96
CA TYR A 156 -2.06 -2.23 6.11
C TYR A 156 -1.44 -1.11 6.96
N MET A 157 -2.22 -0.50 7.87
CA MET A 157 -1.72 0.58 8.74
C MET A 157 -0.59 0.10 9.64
N ALA A 158 -0.71 -1.09 10.24
CA ALA A 158 0.33 -1.66 11.09
C ALA A 158 1.64 -1.85 10.32
N SER A 159 1.60 -2.38 9.10
CA SER A 159 2.80 -2.56 8.27
C SER A 159 3.51 -1.23 7.97
N GLN A 160 2.76 -0.15 7.73
CA GLN A 160 3.32 1.18 7.47
C GLN A 160 3.96 1.77 8.73
N ILE A 161 3.28 1.67 9.88
CA ILE A 161 3.80 2.17 11.16
C ILE A 161 5.06 1.39 11.56
N ILE A 162 5.04 0.06 11.48
CA ILE A 162 6.18 -0.80 11.81
C ILE A 162 7.38 -0.42 10.94
N SER A 163 7.19 -0.33 9.64
CA SER A 163 8.26 0.02 8.68
C SER A 163 8.82 1.42 8.91
N GLY A 164 7.95 2.42 9.02
CA GLY A 164 8.36 3.80 9.23
C GLY A 164 9.06 4.02 10.58
N MET A 165 8.56 3.38 11.65
CA MET A 165 9.18 3.46 12.98
C MET A 165 10.55 2.76 13.03
N ASP A 166 10.74 1.68 12.26
CA ASP A 166 12.08 1.08 12.10
C ASP A 166 13.05 2.06 11.46
N GLY A 167 12.60 2.79 10.42
CA GLY A 167 13.39 3.83 9.79
C GLY A 167 13.79 4.95 10.77
N ILE A 168 12.84 5.44 11.58
CA ILE A 168 13.14 6.45 12.62
C ILE A 168 14.13 5.89 13.65
N LYS A 169 13.90 4.68 14.16
CA LYS A 169 14.75 4.05 15.18
C LYS A 169 16.18 3.85 14.70
N ARG A 170 16.35 3.51 13.44
CA ARG A 170 17.66 3.25 12.81
C ARG A 170 18.28 4.52 12.18
N ASN A 171 17.58 5.65 12.19
CA ASN A 171 17.98 6.89 11.51
C ASN A 171 18.27 6.66 10.01
N LEU A 172 17.45 5.89 9.32
CA LEU A 172 17.64 5.60 7.91
C LEU A 172 17.46 6.87 7.05
N GLU A 173 18.19 6.95 5.95
CA GLU A 173 18.06 8.00 4.96
C GLU A 173 17.46 7.41 3.68
N PRO A 174 16.40 8.03 3.11
CA PRO A 174 15.85 7.58 1.86
C PRO A 174 16.78 7.95 0.70
N GLN A 175 16.70 7.20 -0.39
CA GLN A 175 17.22 7.64 -1.67
C GLN A 175 16.60 9.01 -2.06
N PRO A 176 17.22 9.79 -2.96
CA PRO A 176 16.66 11.06 -3.42
C PRO A 176 15.22 10.93 -3.94
N ALA A 177 14.39 11.95 -3.70
CA ALA A 177 13.07 12.02 -4.29
C ALA A 177 13.16 12.02 -5.82
N THR A 178 12.19 11.39 -6.50
CA THR A 178 12.19 11.29 -7.96
C THR A 178 11.04 12.06 -8.59
N ASP A 179 11.33 12.69 -9.72
CA ASP A 179 10.32 13.27 -10.63
C ASP A 179 9.87 12.25 -11.67
N ASP A 180 10.69 11.24 -11.98
CA ASP A 180 10.37 10.13 -12.89
C ASP A 180 10.19 8.81 -12.14
N PRO A 181 8.94 8.47 -11.75
CA PRO A 181 8.65 7.29 -10.95
C PRO A 181 8.73 5.98 -11.75
N TYR A 182 8.87 6.03 -13.06
CA TYR A 182 8.97 4.87 -13.94
C TYR A 182 10.38 4.69 -14.53
N ALA A 183 11.35 5.48 -14.09
CA ALA A 183 12.73 5.39 -14.56
C ALA A 183 13.29 3.98 -14.41
N THR A 184 13.97 3.50 -15.44
CA THR A 184 14.66 2.20 -15.42
C THR A 184 15.83 2.23 -14.44
N GLY A 185 16.08 1.13 -13.74
CA GLY A 185 17.19 1.01 -12.79
C GLY A 185 16.81 1.19 -11.33
N THR A 186 15.56 1.60 -11.01
CA THR A 186 15.04 1.57 -9.64
C THR A 186 14.38 0.22 -9.34
N GLU A 187 14.38 -0.16 -8.07
CA GLU A 187 13.82 -1.43 -7.61
C GLU A 187 12.31 -1.51 -7.86
N LEU A 188 11.86 -2.66 -8.35
CA LEU A 188 10.44 -2.94 -8.55
C LEU A 188 9.78 -3.41 -7.24
N LEU A 189 8.55 -2.99 -7.02
CA LEU A 189 7.66 -3.68 -6.08
C LEU A 189 7.44 -5.13 -6.53
N PRO A 190 7.13 -6.08 -5.65
CA PRO A 190 6.69 -7.41 -6.04
C PRO A 190 5.60 -7.33 -7.11
N GLN A 191 5.81 -8.01 -8.23
CA GLN A 191 4.88 -7.98 -9.36
C GLN A 191 3.78 -9.03 -9.26
N THR A 192 3.95 -9.99 -8.35
CA THR A 192 3.00 -11.08 -8.10
C THR A 192 2.80 -11.31 -6.61
N LEU A 193 1.67 -11.91 -6.25
CA LEU A 193 1.43 -12.32 -4.86
C LEU A 193 2.48 -13.35 -4.35
N PRO A 194 2.93 -14.35 -5.13
CA PRO A 194 4.04 -15.21 -4.74
C PRO A 194 5.31 -14.46 -4.34
N ASP A 195 5.72 -13.45 -5.14
CA ASP A 195 6.93 -12.67 -4.85
C ASP A 195 6.81 -11.91 -3.52
N ALA A 196 5.64 -11.29 -3.28
CA ALA A 196 5.37 -10.59 -2.02
C ALA A 196 5.33 -11.53 -0.81
N LEU A 197 4.78 -12.73 -0.97
CA LEU A 197 4.76 -13.75 0.09
C LEU A 197 6.18 -14.26 0.40
N ASN A 198 7.02 -14.42 -0.61
CA ASN A 198 8.43 -14.80 -0.41
C ASN A 198 9.19 -13.70 0.34
N ALA A 199 9.03 -12.43 -0.07
CA ALA A 199 9.61 -11.30 0.63
C ALA A 199 9.14 -11.23 2.10
N LEU A 200 7.84 -11.44 2.38
CA LEU A 200 7.33 -11.48 3.75
C LEU A 200 7.93 -12.64 4.55
N SER A 201 8.07 -13.82 3.95
CA SER A 201 8.59 -15.01 4.66
C SER A 201 10.00 -14.80 5.21
N GLU A 202 10.80 -13.97 4.55
CA GLU A 202 12.19 -13.66 4.87
C GLU A 202 12.35 -12.40 5.74
N SER A 203 11.26 -11.65 5.97
CA SER A 203 11.31 -10.37 6.69
C SER A 203 11.50 -10.56 8.19
N ALA A 204 12.70 -10.33 8.69
CA ALA A 204 13.00 -10.36 10.12
C ALA A 204 12.18 -9.31 10.89
N LEU A 205 11.97 -8.11 10.32
CA LEU A 205 11.17 -7.06 10.94
C LEU A 205 9.75 -7.52 11.21
N PHE A 206 9.03 -7.98 10.17
CA PHE A 206 7.64 -8.38 10.32
C PHE A 206 7.47 -9.63 11.16
N ARG A 207 8.39 -10.58 11.10
CA ARG A 207 8.41 -11.75 12.01
C ARG A 207 8.56 -11.33 13.47
N THR A 208 9.44 -10.39 13.76
CA THR A 208 9.62 -9.85 15.12
C THR A 208 8.38 -9.09 15.61
N GLN A 209 7.76 -8.27 14.76
CA GLN A 209 6.68 -7.35 15.16
C GLN A 209 5.30 -8.02 15.19
N PHE A 210 5.01 -8.95 14.29
CA PHE A 210 3.74 -9.70 14.23
C PHE A 210 3.83 -11.08 14.89
N SER A 211 5.00 -11.58 15.25
CA SER A 211 5.39 -12.94 15.63
C SER A 211 5.51 -13.92 14.45
N ASP A 212 6.41 -14.90 14.60
CA ASP A 212 6.57 -15.98 13.63
C ASP A 212 5.27 -16.75 13.42
N GLN A 213 4.55 -17.04 14.49
CA GLN A 213 3.28 -17.78 14.43
C GLN A 213 2.24 -17.07 13.55
N PHE A 214 2.10 -15.74 13.69
CA PHE A 214 1.18 -14.97 12.86
C PHE A 214 1.61 -14.96 11.39
N ILE A 215 2.90 -14.72 11.12
CA ILE A 215 3.42 -14.69 9.75
C ILE A 215 3.26 -16.05 9.08
N ASP A 216 3.62 -17.15 9.75
CA ASP A 216 3.49 -18.50 9.19
C ASP A 216 2.02 -18.87 8.92
N TYR A 217 1.10 -18.49 9.81
CA TYR A 217 -0.33 -18.67 9.60
C TYR A 217 -0.85 -17.85 8.41
N PHE A 218 -0.45 -16.60 8.31
CA PHE A 218 -0.82 -15.72 7.20
C PHE A 218 -0.30 -16.26 5.86
N LEU A 219 0.97 -16.66 5.80
CA LEU A 219 1.58 -17.28 4.63
C LEU A 219 0.86 -18.58 4.24
N HIS A 220 0.49 -19.41 5.21
CA HIS A 220 -0.24 -20.65 4.96
C HIS A 220 -1.59 -20.39 4.27
N ILE A 221 -2.40 -19.46 4.80
CA ILE A 221 -3.68 -19.09 4.20
C ILE A 221 -3.51 -18.57 2.77
N LYS A 222 -2.53 -17.69 2.54
CA LYS A 222 -2.30 -17.09 1.23
C LYS A 222 -1.75 -18.10 0.21
N ARG A 223 -0.88 -19.00 0.64
CA ARG A 223 -0.40 -20.10 -0.23
C ARG A 223 -1.51 -21.08 -0.58
N ALA A 224 -2.44 -21.34 0.34
CA ALA A 224 -3.63 -22.14 0.04
C ALA A 224 -4.58 -21.44 -0.95
N GLU A 225 -4.71 -20.11 -0.90
CA GLU A 225 -5.44 -19.32 -1.91
C GLU A 225 -4.79 -19.45 -3.28
N LEU A 226 -3.46 -19.33 -3.36
CA LEU A 226 -2.69 -19.52 -4.59
C LEU A 226 -2.85 -20.94 -5.18
N ALA A 227 -2.78 -21.97 -4.33
CA ALA A 227 -2.95 -23.35 -4.77
C ALA A 227 -4.31 -23.58 -5.43
N ARG A 228 -5.39 -23.01 -4.85
CA ARG A 228 -6.72 -23.08 -5.47
C ARG A 228 -6.77 -22.33 -6.80
N PHE A 229 -6.18 -21.14 -6.88
CA PHE A 229 -6.13 -20.37 -8.14
C PHE A 229 -5.38 -21.16 -9.25
N TYR A 230 -4.24 -21.78 -8.93
CA TYR A 230 -3.46 -22.53 -9.91
C TYR A 230 -4.10 -23.88 -10.29
N SER A 231 -5.08 -24.35 -9.53
CA SER A 231 -5.85 -25.56 -9.91
C SER A 231 -7.02 -25.27 -10.86
N GLU A 232 -7.35 -23.99 -11.06
CA GLU A 232 -8.43 -23.59 -11.95
C GLU A 232 -7.92 -23.40 -13.38
N VAL A 233 -8.59 -24.01 -14.37
CA VAL A 233 -8.34 -23.72 -15.78
C VAL A 233 -9.08 -22.43 -16.14
N THR A 234 -8.32 -21.40 -16.50
CA THR A 234 -8.86 -20.08 -16.79
C THR A 234 -9.36 -19.94 -18.22
N ASN A 235 -10.31 -19.01 -18.45
CA ASN A 235 -10.73 -18.69 -19.81
C ASN A 235 -9.56 -18.19 -20.69
N TRP A 236 -8.55 -17.56 -20.08
CA TRP A 236 -7.36 -17.12 -20.79
C TRP A 236 -6.54 -18.30 -21.32
N GLU A 237 -6.29 -19.32 -20.49
CA GLU A 237 -5.58 -20.53 -20.90
C GLU A 237 -6.34 -21.26 -22.02
N HIS A 238 -7.67 -21.32 -21.91
CA HIS A 238 -8.51 -21.92 -22.93
C HIS A 238 -8.41 -21.15 -24.26
N GLN A 239 -8.46 -19.81 -24.23
CA GLN A 239 -8.31 -18.98 -25.41
C GLN A 239 -6.92 -19.07 -26.04
N GLU A 240 -5.88 -19.16 -25.20
CA GLU A 240 -4.49 -19.16 -25.65
C GLU A 240 -4.05 -20.51 -26.22
N TYR A 241 -4.50 -21.61 -25.60
CA TYR A 241 -3.92 -22.92 -25.87
C TYR A 241 -4.86 -23.91 -26.59
N PHE A 242 -6.18 -23.73 -26.54
CA PHE A 242 -7.14 -24.74 -26.97
C PHE A 242 -7.05 -25.10 -28.47
N GLU A 243 -6.73 -24.13 -29.32
CA GLU A 243 -6.57 -24.33 -30.76
C GLU A 243 -5.10 -24.41 -31.21
N MET A 244 -4.16 -24.15 -30.29
CA MET A 244 -2.73 -24.07 -30.60
C MET A 244 -2.08 -25.48 -30.58
N TYR A 245 -2.60 -26.38 -29.75
CA TYR A 245 -2.05 -27.72 -29.52
C TYR A 245 -3.04 -28.84 -29.81
#